data_ed1c50ea80c5ab5a7c85732a8b0ae4e3
#
_entry.id   ed1c50ea80c5ab5a7c85732a8b0ae4e3
#
_cell.length_a   1.000
_cell.length_b   1.000
_cell.length_c   1.000
_cell.angle_alpha   90.00
_cell.angle_beta   90.00
_cell.angle_gamma   90.00
#
_symmetry.space_group_name_H-M   'P 1'
#
loop_
_entity.id
_entity.type
_entity.pdbx_description
1 polymer ?
#
loop_
_entity_poly.entity_id
_entity_poly.type
_entity_poly.pdbx_seq_one_letter_code
_entity_poly.pdbx_strand_id
1 'polypeptide(L)'
;MPSPYSYDLRCKAIEAVGRGERKSEVCRMLHISRNTLDLWLKRLEQTGDCRAVTGFQTGSRQKITDWDRFRAFVQQHGGKTQAQMAQLWGDNVSQQNISDALKKIGVSRKKTYGYRERDELQRQAFREQLKTKSADEIIYVDEAGIDNREDYPYGYCEIGQRFAAFKSGKRTERVSWIAALCQRHLIAPLTFEGSCNRDLFEMWLEHCLLPQLQPGRVIVIDNASFHRSQYIDEIVAAAGCEIWYLPAYSPDLNQIEHWWFVLKNWMRQRWDEFDSFRDCVDAAFKYCPNVLS
;
A
#
# COMPACT_ATOMS: atom_id res chain seq x y z
N MET A 1 -2.14 -22.36 19.16
CA MET A 1 -2.90 -23.33 19.98
C MET A 1 -3.20 -24.55 19.13
N PRO A 2 -3.20 -25.76 19.71
CA PRO A 2 -3.62 -26.94 18.96
C PRO A 2 -5.08 -26.80 18.55
N SER A 3 -5.41 -27.24 17.34
CA SER A 3 -6.79 -27.22 16.84
C SER A 3 -7.66 -28.18 17.69
N PRO A 4 -8.92 -27.85 17.92
CA PRO A 4 -9.79 -28.72 18.67
C PRO A 4 -10.02 -30.05 17.90
N TYR A 5 -10.19 -31.14 18.61
CA TYR A 5 -10.57 -32.42 18.02
C TYR A 5 -11.80 -32.28 17.12
N SER A 6 -11.81 -33.02 16.00
CA SER A 6 -12.91 -32.96 15.03
C SER A 6 -14.26 -33.37 15.66
N TYR A 7 -15.34 -32.85 15.09
CA TYR A 7 -16.70 -33.19 15.55
C TYR A 7 -16.99 -34.70 15.41
N ASP A 8 -16.57 -35.28 14.30
CA ASP A 8 -16.73 -36.73 14.02
C ASP A 8 -16.07 -37.59 15.10
N LEU A 9 -14.84 -37.26 15.50
CA LEU A 9 -14.15 -38.00 16.57
C LEU A 9 -14.88 -37.90 17.91
N ARG A 10 -15.46 -36.74 18.24
CA ARG A 10 -16.24 -36.55 19.47
C ARG A 10 -17.50 -37.40 19.46
N CYS A 11 -18.25 -37.38 18.34
CA CYS A 11 -19.43 -38.19 18.17
C CYS A 11 -19.13 -39.72 18.33
N LYS A 12 -18.10 -40.20 17.63
CA LYS A 12 -17.67 -41.58 17.72
C LYS A 12 -17.27 -42.01 19.13
N ALA A 13 -16.56 -41.15 19.86
CA ALA A 13 -16.16 -41.42 21.24
C ALA A 13 -17.38 -41.51 22.18
N ILE A 14 -18.34 -40.61 22.01
CA ILE A 14 -19.55 -40.56 22.82
C ILE A 14 -20.47 -41.76 22.51
N GLU A 15 -20.65 -42.10 21.24
CA GLU A 15 -21.43 -43.26 20.79
C GLU A 15 -20.86 -44.57 21.31
N ALA A 16 -19.51 -44.71 21.31
CA ALA A 16 -18.85 -45.90 21.85
C ALA A 16 -19.18 -46.08 23.36
N VAL A 17 -19.13 -44.98 24.13
CA VAL A 17 -19.54 -45.02 25.54
C VAL A 17 -21.03 -45.32 25.68
N GLY A 18 -21.89 -44.77 24.80
CA GLY A 18 -23.33 -45.03 24.77
C GLY A 18 -23.67 -46.50 24.48
N ARG A 19 -22.85 -47.20 23.69
CA ARG A 19 -22.95 -48.65 23.45
C ARG A 19 -22.48 -49.52 24.62
N GLY A 20 -21.97 -48.92 25.71
CA GLY A 20 -21.54 -49.62 26.89
C GLY A 20 -20.03 -49.93 26.95
N GLU A 21 -19.24 -49.41 26.01
CA GLU A 21 -17.79 -49.59 26.03
C GLU A 21 -17.17 -48.86 27.24
N ARG A 22 -16.12 -49.44 27.83
CA ARG A 22 -15.46 -48.84 28.98
C ARG A 22 -14.74 -47.53 28.54
N LYS A 23 -14.96 -46.44 29.25
CA LYS A 23 -14.32 -45.14 28.96
C LYS A 23 -12.80 -45.25 28.81
N SER A 24 -12.13 -46.16 29.57
CA SER A 24 -10.69 -46.39 29.47
C SER A 24 -10.27 -47.00 28.12
N GLU A 25 -11.11 -47.86 27.57
CA GLU A 25 -10.86 -48.49 26.27
C GLU A 25 -11.09 -47.50 25.13
N VAL A 26 -12.16 -46.75 25.17
CA VAL A 26 -12.44 -45.64 24.21
C VAL A 26 -11.29 -44.63 24.20
N CYS A 27 -10.80 -44.23 25.37
CA CYS A 27 -9.67 -43.28 25.44
C CYS A 27 -8.40 -43.84 24.82
N ARG A 28 -8.11 -45.16 25.04
CA ARG A 28 -6.94 -45.84 24.46
C ARG A 28 -7.07 -45.96 22.95
N MET A 29 -8.22 -46.33 22.46
CA MET A 29 -8.52 -46.56 21.03
C MET A 29 -8.44 -45.27 20.24
N LEU A 30 -8.95 -44.15 20.77
CA LEU A 30 -9.03 -42.87 20.10
C LEU A 30 -7.89 -41.91 20.46
N HIS A 31 -6.93 -42.36 21.26
CA HIS A 31 -5.79 -41.56 21.74
C HIS A 31 -6.19 -40.26 22.37
N ILE A 32 -7.23 -40.25 23.20
CA ILE A 32 -7.71 -39.05 23.93
C ILE A 32 -7.57 -39.25 25.44
N SER A 33 -7.42 -38.12 26.16
CA SER A 33 -7.39 -38.20 27.62
C SER A 33 -8.77 -38.52 28.22
N ARG A 34 -8.78 -39.16 29.39
CA ARG A 34 -10.02 -39.40 30.13
C ARG A 34 -10.78 -38.10 30.45
N ASN A 35 -10.05 -37.07 30.85
CA ASN A 35 -10.62 -35.76 31.10
C ASN A 35 -11.29 -35.16 29.85
N THR A 36 -10.68 -35.33 28.68
CA THR A 36 -11.24 -34.88 27.41
C THR A 36 -12.60 -35.55 27.12
N LEU A 37 -12.67 -36.86 27.29
CA LEU A 37 -13.90 -37.61 27.07
C LEU A 37 -14.99 -37.20 28.08
N ASP A 38 -14.64 -37.07 29.35
CA ASP A 38 -15.60 -36.67 30.39
C ASP A 38 -16.15 -35.26 30.18
N LEU A 39 -15.32 -34.32 29.69
CA LEU A 39 -15.76 -33.00 29.27
C LEU A 39 -16.74 -33.04 28.09
N TRP A 40 -16.54 -33.91 27.12
CA TRP A 40 -17.45 -34.05 25.98
C TRP A 40 -18.80 -34.67 26.41
N LEU A 41 -18.79 -35.67 27.27
CA LEU A 41 -20.00 -36.29 27.83
C LEU A 41 -20.80 -35.27 28.64
N LYS A 42 -20.14 -34.54 29.55
CA LYS A 42 -20.77 -33.47 30.35
C LYS A 42 -21.38 -32.40 29.47
N ARG A 43 -20.70 -32.02 28.39
CA ARG A 43 -21.20 -31.03 27.46
C ARG A 43 -22.43 -31.53 26.71
N LEU A 44 -22.41 -32.76 26.20
CA LEU A 44 -23.57 -33.34 25.54
C LEU A 44 -24.79 -33.39 26.49
N GLU A 45 -24.59 -33.75 27.75
CA GLU A 45 -25.63 -33.75 28.79
C GLU A 45 -26.21 -32.34 29.03
N GLN A 46 -25.34 -31.31 29.04
CA GLN A 46 -25.75 -29.94 29.34
C GLN A 46 -26.38 -29.18 28.16
N THR A 47 -25.92 -29.48 26.93
CA THR A 47 -26.26 -28.68 25.74
C THR A 47 -26.91 -29.44 24.60
N GLY A 48 -26.99 -30.77 24.72
CA GLY A 48 -27.47 -31.66 23.64
C GLY A 48 -26.50 -31.80 22.47
N ASP A 49 -25.31 -31.16 22.49
CA ASP A 49 -24.33 -31.19 21.42
C ASP A 49 -22.89 -31.30 21.95
N CYS A 50 -22.05 -32.03 21.23
CA CYS A 50 -20.64 -32.19 21.57
C CYS A 50 -19.68 -31.34 20.75
N ARG A 51 -20.19 -30.42 19.91
CA ARG A 51 -19.35 -29.52 19.12
C ARG A 51 -18.36 -28.73 19.98
N ALA A 52 -17.17 -28.45 19.43
CA ALA A 52 -16.23 -27.59 20.11
C ALA A 52 -16.84 -26.20 20.35
N VAL A 53 -16.63 -25.65 21.53
CA VAL A 53 -16.96 -24.24 21.76
C VAL A 53 -15.96 -23.41 20.98
N THR A 54 -16.40 -22.80 19.91
CA THR A 54 -15.64 -21.76 19.18
C THR A 54 -15.88 -20.44 19.89
N GLY A 55 -14.84 -19.68 20.19
CA GLY A 55 -14.98 -18.39 20.85
C GLY A 55 -14.58 -18.35 22.33
N PHE A 56 -13.84 -19.35 22.84
CA PHE A 56 -13.30 -19.37 24.22
C PHE A 56 -12.28 -18.26 24.51
N GLN A 57 -11.77 -17.60 23.49
CA GLN A 57 -11.11 -16.33 23.69
C GLN A 57 -12.11 -15.18 23.51
N THR A 58 -12.97 -14.98 24.49
CA THR A 58 -13.27 -13.63 24.90
C THR A 58 -11.90 -13.08 25.30
N GLY A 59 -11.26 -12.41 24.32
CA GLY A 59 -9.96 -11.78 24.51
C GLY A 59 -9.97 -11.01 25.81
N SER A 60 -8.81 -10.85 26.41
CA SER A 60 -8.57 -10.01 27.57
C SER A 60 -9.57 -8.85 27.56
N ARG A 61 -10.31 -8.64 28.64
CA ARG A 61 -11.39 -7.65 28.83
C ARG A 61 -11.13 -6.42 27.98
N GLN A 62 -11.96 -6.21 26.94
CA GLN A 62 -11.80 -5.06 26.03
C GLN A 62 -11.85 -3.81 26.90
N LYS A 63 -10.73 -3.08 26.95
CA LYS A 63 -10.65 -1.87 27.77
C LYS A 63 -11.44 -0.71 27.19
N ILE A 64 -11.71 -0.75 25.88
CA ILE A 64 -12.54 0.21 25.18
C ILE A 64 -13.85 -0.50 24.83
N THR A 65 -14.91 -0.14 25.54
CA THR A 65 -16.25 -0.74 25.40
C THR A 65 -17.27 0.23 24.84
N ASP A 66 -17.08 1.52 25.05
CA ASP A 66 -17.91 2.60 24.52
C ASP A 66 -17.38 3.03 23.15
N TRP A 67 -18.01 2.51 22.10
CA TRP A 67 -17.59 2.73 20.71
C TRP A 67 -17.98 4.12 20.21
N ASP A 68 -19.06 4.71 20.69
CA ASP A 68 -19.50 6.04 20.29
C ASP A 68 -18.58 7.10 20.89
N ARG A 69 -18.26 6.98 22.16
CA ARG A 69 -17.24 7.79 22.82
C ARG A 69 -15.89 7.66 22.13
N PHE A 70 -15.51 6.43 21.72
CA PHE A 70 -14.25 6.21 21.04
C PHE A 70 -14.24 6.82 19.62
N ARG A 71 -15.34 6.76 18.87
CA ARG A 71 -15.46 7.45 17.57
C ARG A 71 -15.31 8.96 17.71
N ALA A 72 -15.99 9.58 18.66
CA ALA A 72 -15.87 11.01 18.95
C ALA A 72 -14.43 11.39 19.35
N PHE A 73 -13.80 10.58 20.21
CA PHE A 73 -12.40 10.75 20.58
C PHE A 73 -11.46 10.70 19.38
N VAL A 74 -11.65 9.75 18.46
CA VAL A 74 -10.82 9.62 17.24
C VAL A 74 -11.02 10.81 16.32
N GLN A 75 -12.23 11.35 16.20
CA GLN A 75 -12.47 12.59 15.42
C GLN A 75 -11.68 13.77 15.99
N GLN A 76 -11.62 13.90 17.31
CA GLN A 76 -10.91 15.00 17.98
C GLN A 76 -9.39 14.81 18.00
N HIS A 77 -8.91 13.57 18.12
CA HIS A 77 -7.51 13.25 18.36
C HIS A 77 -6.86 12.43 17.23
N GLY A 78 -7.50 12.28 16.08
CA GLY A 78 -7.01 11.47 14.94
C GLY A 78 -5.65 11.87 14.39
N GLY A 79 -5.19 13.10 14.61
CA GLY A 79 -3.85 13.59 14.25
C GLY A 79 -2.72 13.16 15.21
N LYS A 80 -3.06 12.50 16.33
CA LYS A 80 -2.07 12.05 17.31
C LYS A 80 -1.55 10.65 16.99
N THR A 81 -0.37 10.31 17.53
CA THR A 81 0.11 8.93 17.47
C THR A 81 -0.74 8.02 18.36
N GLN A 82 -0.79 6.72 18.04
CA GLN A 82 -1.54 5.76 18.86
C GLN A 82 -1.06 5.72 20.32
N ALA A 83 0.23 5.97 20.57
CA ALA A 83 0.77 6.07 21.93
C ALA A 83 0.22 7.31 22.66
N GLN A 84 0.18 8.48 21.99
CA GLN A 84 -0.42 9.70 22.54
C GLN A 84 -1.95 9.53 22.73
N MET A 85 -2.63 8.86 21.81
CA MET A 85 -4.05 8.54 21.96
C MET A 85 -4.30 7.66 23.19
N ALA A 86 -3.45 6.68 23.45
CA ALA A 86 -3.54 5.84 24.64
C ALA A 86 -3.37 6.63 25.92
N GLN A 87 -2.42 7.56 25.97
CA GLN A 87 -2.23 8.47 27.11
C GLN A 87 -3.44 9.39 27.34
N LEU A 88 -4.00 9.94 26.26
CA LEU A 88 -5.16 10.84 26.32
C LEU A 88 -6.46 10.12 26.69
N TRP A 89 -6.62 8.87 26.26
CA TRP A 89 -7.80 8.06 26.61
C TRP A 89 -7.81 7.70 28.10
N GLY A 90 -6.64 7.42 28.66
CA GLY A 90 -6.51 7.01 30.07
C GLY A 90 -6.88 5.53 30.29
N ASP A 91 -7.43 5.22 31.47
CA ASP A 91 -7.98 3.91 31.85
C ASP A 91 -7.02 2.71 31.65
N ASN A 92 -5.69 2.91 31.77
CA ASN A 92 -4.66 1.90 31.52
C ASN A 92 -4.76 1.26 30.12
N VAL A 93 -5.21 2.02 29.12
CA VAL A 93 -5.27 1.59 27.72
C VAL A 93 -3.88 1.67 27.11
N SER A 94 -3.44 0.57 26.48
CA SER A 94 -2.16 0.52 25.76
C SER A 94 -2.32 1.00 24.30
N GLN A 95 -1.18 1.31 23.66
CA GLN A 95 -1.13 1.59 22.22
C GLN A 95 -1.78 0.46 21.40
N GLN A 96 -1.58 -0.80 21.80
CA GLN A 96 -2.17 -1.96 21.13
C GLN A 96 -3.70 -1.94 21.23
N ASN A 97 -4.25 -1.60 22.41
CA ASN A 97 -5.70 -1.48 22.58
C ASN A 97 -6.28 -0.40 21.65
N ILE A 98 -5.60 0.74 21.50
CA ILE A 98 -5.99 1.79 20.53
C ILE A 98 -5.93 1.26 19.10
N SER A 99 -4.85 0.56 18.73
CA SER A 99 -4.69 -0.02 17.39
C SER A 99 -5.84 -0.97 17.05
N ASP A 100 -6.19 -1.86 17.98
CA ASP A 100 -7.25 -2.85 17.78
C ASP A 100 -8.64 -2.18 17.74
N ALA A 101 -8.84 -1.16 18.57
CA ALA A 101 -10.06 -0.37 18.57
C ALA A 101 -10.25 0.42 17.26
N LEU A 102 -9.20 1.05 16.73
CA LEU A 102 -9.23 1.75 15.44
C LEU A 102 -9.61 0.79 14.30
N LYS A 103 -9.01 -0.40 14.25
CA LYS A 103 -9.37 -1.45 13.27
C LYS A 103 -10.84 -1.82 13.38
N LYS A 104 -11.34 -2.00 14.59
CA LYS A 104 -12.73 -2.41 14.85
C LYS A 104 -13.75 -1.37 14.40
N ILE A 105 -13.45 -0.07 14.51
CA ILE A 105 -14.32 1.01 14.00
C ILE A 105 -14.06 1.35 12.52
N GLY A 106 -13.20 0.59 11.83
CA GLY A 106 -12.90 0.78 10.41
C GLY A 106 -12.01 2.01 10.10
N VAL A 107 -11.27 2.51 11.09
CA VAL A 107 -10.36 3.65 10.90
C VAL A 107 -8.95 3.17 10.60
N SER A 108 -8.36 3.70 9.55
CA SER A 108 -6.99 3.39 9.13
C SER A 108 -6.10 4.64 9.12
N ARG A 109 -4.80 4.41 9.31
CA ARG A 109 -3.80 5.47 9.22
C ARG A 109 -3.71 5.99 7.77
N LYS A 110 -3.85 7.30 7.59
CA LYS A 110 -3.68 8.00 6.32
C LYS A 110 -2.58 9.06 6.45
N LYS A 111 -2.04 9.54 5.33
CA LYS A 111 -1.19 10.74 5.33
C LYS A 111 -2.02 11.92 5.85
N THR A 112 -1.45 12.69 6.79
CA THR A 112 -2.19 13.71 7.56
C THR A 112 -2.13 15.10 6.97
N TYR A 113 -1.24 15.37 6.02
CA TYR A 113 -1.10 16.71 5.49
C TYR A 113 -1.50 16.79 4.02
N GLY A 114 -2.34 17.77 3.75
CA GLY A 114 -2.46 18.42 2.46
C GLY A 114 -1.76 19.78 2.55
N TYR A 115 -1.37 20.32 1.43
CA TYR A 115 -0.85 21.67 1.36
C TYR A 115 -2.01 22.65 1.62
N ARG A 116 -1.75 23.73 2.40
CA ARG A 116 -2.77 24.77 2.69
C ARG A 116 -3.18 25.52 1.43
N GLU A 117 -2.26 25.61 0.49
CA GLU A 117 -2.40 26.28 -0.80
C GLU A 117 -3.17 25.42 -1.82
N ARG A 118 -3.61 24.24 -1.42
CA ARG A 118 -4.35 23.32 -2.26
C ARG A 118 -5.79 23.78 -2.45
N ASP A 119 -6.18 24.04 -3.68
CA ASP A 119 -7.53 24.47 -4.04
C ASP A 119 -8.42 23.27 -4.39
N GLU A 120 -9.31 22.89 -3.49
CA GLU A 120 -10.20 21.73 -3.69
C GLU A 120 -11.27 21.99 -4.77
N LEU A 121 -11.65 23.23 -5.05
CA LEU A 121 -12.58 23.58 -6.13
C LEU A 121 -11.94 23.33 -7.49
N GLN A 122 -10.72 23.83 -7.69
CA GLN A 122 -9.96 23.59 -8.93
C GLN A 122 -9.70 22.09 -9.12
N ARG A 123 -9.39 21.37 -8.06
CA ARG A 123 -9.18 19.91 -8.12
C ARG A 123 -10.45 19.16 -8.49
N GLN A 124 -11.59 19.57 -7.93
CA GLN A 124 -12.87 18.96 -8.29
C GLN A 124 -13.21 19.25 -9.75
N ALA A 125 -13.05 20.49 -10.21
CA ALA A 125 -13.25 20.84 -11.61
C ALA A 125 -12.33 20.02 -12.54
N PHE A 126 -11.07 19.86 -12.19
CA PHE A 126 -10.13 19.04 -12.96
C PHE A 126 -10.52 17.55 -13.00
N ARG A 127 -11.02 16.98 -11.89
CA ARG A 127 -11.54 15.61 -11.89
C ARG A 127 -12.77 15.45 -12.80
N GLU A 128 -13.67 16.43 -12.81
CA GLU A 128 -14.81 16.40 -13.72
C GLU A 128 -14.35 16.55 -15.18
N GLN A 129 -13.35 17.40 -15.44
CA GLN A 129 -12.75 17.53 -16.77
C GLN A 129 -12.12 16.22 -17.24
N LEU A 130 -11.38 15.51 -16.38
CA LEU A 130 -10.82 14.19 -16.71
C LEU A 130 -11.88 13.15 -17.08
N LYS A 131 -13.08 13.21 -16.49
CA LYS A 131 -14.18 12.30 -16.82
C LYS A 131 -14.77 12.51 -18.22
N THR A 132 -14.49 13.64 -18.86
CA THR A 132 -14.95 13.90 -20.24
C THR A 132 -14.15 13.17 -21.30
N LYS A 133 -13.01 12.60 -20.93
CA LYS A 133 -12.11 11.84 -21.80
C LYS A 133 -12.08 10.37 -21.40
N SER A 134 -11.90 9.50 -22.37
CA SER A 134 -11.66 8.08 -22.13
C SER A 134 -10.22 7.85 -21.60
N ALA A 135 -10.00 6.74 -20.91
CA ALA A 135 -8.70 6.46 -20.28
C ALA A 135 -7.55 6.35 -21.29
N ASP A 136 -7.82 5.99 -22.52
CA ASP A 136 -6.82 5.91 -23.59
C ASP A 136 -6.52 7.28 -24.22
N GLU A 137 -7.39 8.27 -24.07
CA GLU A 137 -7.12 9.64 -24.51
C GLU A 137 -6.22 10.41 -23.56
N ILE A 138 -6.09 9.99 -22.30
CA ILE A 138 -5.35 10.72 -21.28
C ILE A 138 -3.92 10.19 -21.17
N ILE A 139 -2.96 11.07 -21.33
CA ILE A 139 -1.53 10.80 -21.25
C ILE A 139 -0.95 11.56 -20.07
N TYR A 140 -0.58 10.86 -19.01
CA TYR A 140 0.05 11.47 -17.84
C TYR A 140 1.56 11.56 -18.04
N VAL A 141 2.14 12.73 -17.84
CA VAL A 141 3.57 13.00 -17.98
C VAL A 141 4.14 13.48 -16.66
N ASP A 142 5.35 13.03 -16.34
CA ASP A 142 6.09 13.49 -15.17
C ASP A 142 7.57 13.11 -15.27
N GLU A 143 8.41 13.82 -14.51
CA GLU A 143 9.81 13.52 -14.32
C GLU A 143 10.04 12.94 -12.93
N ALA A 144 10.96 12.01 -12.87
CA ALA A 144 11.43 11.49 -11.59
C ALA A 144 12.94 11.23 -11.65
N GLY A 145 13.47 10.76 -10.57
CA GLY A 145 14.88 10.37 -10.49
C GLY A 145 15.13 9.59 -9.22
N ILE A 146 16.26 8.92 -9.21
CA ILE A 146 16.74 8.16 -8.06
C ILE A 146 18.22 8.44 -7.89
N ASP A 147 18.70 8.47 -6.66
CA ASP A 147 20.12 8.60 -6.37
C ASP A 147 20.61 7.45 -5.48
N ASN A 148 21.92 7.24 -5.45
CA ASN A 148 22.58 6.17 -4.71
C ASN A 148 22.36 6.19 -3.19
N ARG A 149 21.59 7.15 -2.66
CA ARG A 149 21.23 7.25 -1.24
C ARG A 149 19.84 6.71 -0.94
N GLU A 150 19.05 6.39 -1.96
CA GLU A 150 17.68 5.90 -1.83
C GLU A 150 17.61 4.38 -1.63
N ASP A 151 18.36 3.84 -0.64
CA ASP A 151 18.32 2.43 -0.27
C ASP A 151 17.11 2.03 0.54
N TYR A 152 16.93 0.72 0.68
CA TYR A 152 15.98 0.16 1.61
C TYR A 152 16.46 0.41 3.06
N PRO A 153 15.72 1.17 3.88
CA PRO A 153 16.23 1.68 5.16
C PRO A 153 16.14 0.68 6.32
N TYR A 154 15.81 -0.59 6.07
CA TYR A 154 15.60 -1.60 7.10
C TYR A 154 16.52 -2.81 6.91
N GLY A 155 17.03 -3.36 8.02
CA GLY A 155 17.78 -4.59 8.06
C GLY A 155 17.38 -5.43 9.26
N TYR A 156 17.74 -6.71 9.25
CA TYR A 156 17.47 -7.63 10.35
C TYR A 156 18.75 -7.87 11.13
N CYS A 157 18.65 -7.86 12.46
CA CYS A 157 19.71 -8.23 13.38
C CYS A 157 19.12 -8.92 14.61
N GLU A 158 19.96 -9.43 15.48
CA GLU A 158 19.53 -10.05 16.74
C GLU A 158 18.79 -9.04 17.63
N ILE A 159 17.82 -9.53 18.40
CA ILE A 159 17.05 -8.69 19.32
C ILE A 159 18.01 -7.99 20.31
N GLY A 160 17.91 -6.69 20.43
CA GLY A 160 18.76 -5.87 21.28
C GLY A 160 20.03 -5.35 20.61
N GLN A 161 20.33 -5.75 19.39
CA GLN A 161 21.42 -5.21 18.57
C GLN A 161 20.89 -4.11 17.63
N ARG A 162 21.83 -3.30 17.10
CA ARG A 162 21.54 -2.34 16.03
C ARG A 162 22.08 -2.89 14.72
N PHE A 163 21.26 -2.92 13.70
CA PHE A 163 21.73 -3.13 12.35
C PHE A 163 22.49 -1.87 11.90
N ALA A 164 23.79 -2.01 11.69
CA ALA A 164 24.66 -0.94 11.22
C ALA A 164 25.08 -1.26 9.78
N ALA A 165 24.50 -0.59 8.82
CA ALA A 165 25.01 -0.55 7.45
C ALA A 165 25.68 0.80 7.20
N PHE A 166 26.89 0.79 6.67
CA PHE A 166 27.57 2.00 6.25
C PHE A 166 27.03 2.43 4.89
N LYS A 167 26.56 3.67 4.82
CA LYS A 167 26.04 4.28 3.62
C LYS A 167 26.89 5.49 3.26
N SER A 168 27.15 5.70 1.97
CA SER A 168 27.79 6.93 1.51
C SER A 168 26.87 8.12 1.81
N GLY A 169 27.36 9.09 2.58
CA GLY A 169 26.67 10.36 2.80
C GLY A 169 26.75 11.31 1.62
N LYS A 170 27.63 11.01 0.64
CA LYS A 170 27.81 11.82 -0.56
C LYS A 170 26.93 11.29 -1.69
N ARG A 171 26.21 12.19 -2.33
CA ARG A 171 25.51 11.93 -3.58
C ARG A 171 26.55 11.85 -4.70
N THR A 172 26.82 10.66 -5.19
CA THR A 172 27.79 10.43 -6.26
C THR A 172 27.12 10.25 -7.61
N GLU A 173 25.96 9.63 -7.64
CA GLU A 173 25.23 9.31 -8.85
C GLU A 173 23.75 9.64 -8.70
N ARG A 174 23.18 10.24 -9.70
CA ARG A 174 21.75 10.40 -9.86
C ARG A 174 21.39 10.14 -11.32
N VAL A 175 20.44 9.26 -11.53
CA VAL A 175 19.78 9.08 -12.81
C VAL A 175 18.38 9.67 -12.71
N SER A 176 18.08 10.57 -13.63
CA SER A 176 16.77 11.17 -13.81
C SER A 176 16.11 10.58 -15.04
N TRP A 177 14.82 10.62 -15.10
CA TRP A 177 14.06 10.16 -16.26
C TRP A 177 12.80 10.99 -16.43
N ILE A 178 12.29 10.98 -17.65
CA ILE A 178 10.98 11.46 -18.04
C ILE A 178 10.27 10.35 -18.79
N ALA A 179 8.98 10.20 -18.59
CA ALA A 179 8.15 9.30 -19.37
C ALA A 179 6.69 9.74 -19.35
N ALA A 180 5.90 9.13 -20.21
CA ALA A 180 4.46 9.29 -20.20
C ALA A 180 3.78 7.96 -19.88
N LEU A 181 2.58 8.04 -19.30
CA LEU A 181 1.71 6.91 -18.97
C LEU A 181 0.41 7.03 -19.74
N CYS A 182 0.11 6.04 -20.56
CA CYS A 182 -1.19 5.85 -21.20
C CYS A 182 -1.84 4.59 -20.66
N GLN A 183 -2.98 4.71 -19.97
CA GLN A 183 -3.62 3.60 -19.28
C GLN A 183 -2.67 2.91 -18.28
N ARG A 184 -2.07 1.77 -18.65
CA ARG A 184 -1.12 0.99 -17.85
C ARG A 184 0.26 0.85 -18.50
N HIS A 185 0.52 1.56 -19.58
CA HIS A 185 1.76 1.44 -20.35
C HIS A 185 2.56 2.72 -20.25
N LEU A 186 3.82 2.59 -19.83
CA LEU A 186 4.80 3.66 -19.95
C LEU A 186 5.23 3.79 -21.41
N ILE A 187 5.19 4.99 -21.94
CA ILE A 187 5.60 5.33 -23.28
C ILE A 187 6.67 6.43 -23.27
N ALA A 188 7.47 6.47 -24.28
CA ALA A 188 8.57 7.43 -24.48
C ALA A 188 9.52 7.59 -23.27
N PRO A 189 9.96 6.52 -22.55
CA PRO A 189 10.89 6.70 -21.45
C PRO A 189 12.23 7.22 -21.96
N LEU A 190 12.78 8.23 -21.27
CA LEU A 190 14.10 8.79 -21.53
C LEU A 190 14.85 8.94 -20.20
N THR A 191 16.02 8.33 -20.08
CA THR A 191 16.92 8.46 -18.93
C THR A 191 18.03 9.47 -19.23
N PHE A 192 18.36 10.31 -18.25
CA PHE A 192 19.38 11.34 -18.41
C PHE A 192 20.08 11.64 -17.08
N GLU A 193 21.24 12.28 -17.15
CA GLU A 193 21.95 12.76 -15.98
C GLU A 193 21.53 14.19 -15.63
N GLY A 194 21.52 14.49 -14.34
CA GLY A 194 21.17 15.84 -13.88
C GLY A 194 19.66 16.05 -13.69
N SER A 195 19.21 17.28 -13.90
CA SER A 195 17.82 17.70 -13.77
C SER A 195 17.20 18.02 -15.13
N CYS A 196 15.92 17.74 -15.28
CA CYS A 196 15.17 18.16 -16.44
C CYS A 196 15.13 19.70 -16.51
N ASN A 197 15.36 20.23 -17.68
CA ASN A 197 15.20 21.64 -17.99
C ASN A 197 14.26 21.79 -19.20
N ARG A 198 13.93 23.03 -19.56
CA ARG A 198 13.01 23.31 -20.66
C ARG A 198 13.47 22.69 -21.98
N ASP A 199 14.71 22.88 -22.35
CA ASP A 199 15.23 22.42 -23.65
C ASP A 199 15.15 20.88 -23.77
N LEU A 200 15.48 20.16 -22.69
CA LEU A 200 15.37 18.71 -22.66
C LEU A 200 13.91 18.26 -22.70
N PHE A 201 13.03 18.96 -21.99
CA PHE A 201 11.60 18.65 -21.99
C PHE A 201 10.98 18.87 -23.38
N GLU A 202 11.25 20.02 -24.01
CA GLU A 202 10.77 20.35 -25.35
C GLU A 202 11.27 19.35 -26.40
N MET A 203 12.56 19.03 -26.35
CA MET A 203 13.17 18.00 -27.22
C MET A 203 12.50 16.62 -27.04
N TRP A 204 12.31 16.21 -25.78
CA TRP A 204 11.67 14.92 -25.49
C TRP A 204 10.19 14.91 -25.94
N LEU A 205 9.48 16.00 -25.68
CA LEU A 205 8.08 16.14 -26.07
C LEU A 205 7.92 16.02 -27.59
N GLU A 206 8.71 16.80 -28.33
CA GLU A 206 8.66 16.87 -29.80
C GLU A 206 9.12 15.58 -30.47
N HIS A 207 10.26 15.02 -30.04
CA HIS A 207 10.89 13.92 -30.75
C HIS A 207 10.62 12.52 -30.17
N CYS A 208 10.22 12.43 -28.91
CA CYS A 208 9.99 11.14 -28.26
C CYS A 208 8.50 10.88 -27.99
N LEU A 209 7.75 11.84 -27.45
CA LEU A 209 6.36 11.60 -27.04
C LEU A 209 5.36 11.85 -28.18
N LEU A 210 5.33 13.05 -28.74
CA LEU A 210 4.32 13.46 -29.75
C LEU A 210 4.24 12.50 -30.94
N PRO A 211 5.38 11.96 -31.50
CA PRO A 211 5.31 11.00 -32.60
C PRO A 211 4.60 9.68 -32.27
N GLN A 212 4.43 9.35 -30.99
CA GLN A 212 3.74 8.15 -30.52
C GLN A 212 2.27 8.39 -30.20
N LEU A 213 1.81 9.65 -30.20
CA LEU A 213 0.44 10.00 -29.88
C LEU A 213 -0.42 10.13 -31.14
N GLN A 214 -1.69 9.82 -30.97
CA GLN A 214 -2.70 10.10 -32.00
C GLN A 214 -3.37 11.46 -31.70
N PRO A 215 -3.86 12.17 -32.71
CA PRO A 215 -4.65 13.38 -32.51
C PRO A 215 -5.86 13.15 -31.59
N GLY A 216 -6.23 14.18 -30.81
CA GLY A 216 -7.30 14.12 -29.82
C GLY A 216 -6.86 13.71 -28.42
N ARG A 217 -5.58 13.33 -28.24
CA ARG A 217 -5.02 13.00 -26.92
C ARG A 217 -4.83 14.24 -26.06
N VAL A 218 -4.92 14.03 -24.73
CA VAL A 218 -4.74 15.07 -23.73
C VAL A 218 -3.49 14.72 -22.90
N ILE A 219 -2.53 15.61 -22.89
CA ILE A 219 -1.30 15.48 -22.08
C ILE A 219 -1.54 16.18 -20.74
N VAL A 220 -1.56 15.40 -19.67
CA VAL A 220 -1.70 15.87 -18.29
C VAL A 220 -0.32 15.98 -17.66
N ILE A 221 0.06 17.17 -17.24
CA ILE A 221 1.37 17.46 -16.70
C ILE A 221 1.28 18.38 -15.49
N ASP A 222 2.31 18.43 -14.66
CA ASP A 222 2.37 19.38 -13.56
C ASP A 222 2.53 20.82 -14.04
N ASN A 223 2.35 21.76 -13.13
CA ASN A 223 2.37 23.18 -13.44
C ASN A 223 3.76 23.83 -13.21
N ALA A 224 4.85 23.09 -13.46
CA ALA A 224 6.19 23.66 -13.37
C ALA A 224 6.42 24.75 -14.43
N SER A 225 7.20 25.76 -14.08
CA SER A 225 7.42 26.93 -14.95
C SER A 225 8.10 26.57 -16.28
N PHE A 226 8.93 25.54 -16.32
CA PHE A 226 9.60 25.11 -17.54
C PHE A 226 8.71 24.28 -18.48
N HIS A 227 7.57 23.79 -18.01
CA HIS A 227 6.54 23.15 -18.85
C HIS A 227 5.65 24.14 -19.59
N ARG A 228 5.83 25.44 -19.34
CA ARG A 228 5.02 26.49 -19.96
C ARG A 228 5.87 27.31 -20.92
N SER A 229 5.69 27.08 -22.19
CA SER A 229 6.24 27.92 -23.27
C SER A 229 5.27 27.96 -24.43
N GLN A 230 5.33 29.04 -25.21
CA GLN A 230 4.56 29.13 -26.45
C GLN A 230 4.92 28.01 -27.42
N TYR A 231 6.19 27.61 -27.43
CA TYR A 231 6.68 26.53 -28.28
C TYR A 231 6.02 25.19 -27.93
N ILE A 232 5.88 24.86 -26.64
CA ILE A 232 5.18 23.64 -26.21
C ILE A 232 3.72 23.65 -26.69
N ASP A 233 3.03 24.78 -26.51
CA ASP A 233 1.64 24.91 -26.95
C ASP A 233 1.50 24.73 -28.48
N GLU A 234 2.44 25.30 -29.26
CA GLU A 234 2.46 25.19 -30.72
C GLU A 234 2.70 23.75 -31.20
N ILE A 235 3.69 23.05 -30.67
CA ILE A 235 3.99 21.66 -31.09
C ILE A 235 2.90 20.67 -30.67
N VAL A 236 2.30 20.84 -29.49
CA VAL A 236 1.18 20.01 -29.03
C VAL A 236 -0.06 20.23 -29.89
N ALA A 237 -0.38 21.49 -30.20
CA ALA A 237 -1.49 21.82 -31.09
C ALA A 237 -1.26 21.30 -32.51
N ALA A 238 -0.04 21.42 -33.04
CA ALA A 238 0.33 20.89 -34.36
C ALA A 238 0.18 19.36 -34.44
N ALA A 239 0.39 18.64 -33.34
CA ALA A 239 0.13 17.21 -33.24
C ALA A 239 -1.35 16.86 -33.06
N GLY A 240 -2.24 17.85 -33.02
CA GLY A 240 -3.67 17.67 -32.76
C GLY A 240 -4.02 17.23 -31.33
N CYS A 241 -3.13 17.49 -30.38
CA CYS A 241 -3.26 17.16 -28.96
C CYS A 241 -3.58 18.40 -28.12
N GLU A 242 -4.01 18.16 -26.89
CA GLU A 242 -4.23 19.20 -25.90
C GLU A 242 -3.28 19.02 -24.71
N ILE A 243 -2.95 20.11 -24.01
CA ILE A 243 -2.20 20.05 -22.75
C ILE A 243 -3.08 20.55 -21.59
N TRP A 244 -3.15 19.76 -20.53
CA TRP A 244 -3.88 20.11 -19.32
C TRP A 244 -2.93 20.13 -18.13
N TYR A 245 -2.83 21.29 -17.51
CA TYR A 245 -1.98 21.45 -16.33
C TYR A 245 -2.71 21.04 -15.06
N LEU A 246 -2.03 20.24 -14.22
CA LEU A 246 -2.53 19.84 -12.92
C LEU A 246 -2.78 21.06 -12.03
N PRO A 247 -3.83 21.07 -11.21
CA PRO A 247 -3.98 22.04 -10.15
C PRO A 247 -2.77 22.03 -9.22
N ALA A 248 -2.40 23.19 -8.69
CA ALA A 248 -1.28 23.32 -7.78
C ALA A 248 -1.37 22.30 -6.61
N TYR A 249 -0.24 21.75 -6.20
CA TYR A 249 -0.13 20.77 -5.08
C TYR A 249 -1.00 19.52 -5.23
N SER A 250 -1.15 19.02 -6.44
CA SER A 250 -2.04 17.90 -6.75
C SER A 250 -1.34 16.69 -7.43
N PRO A 251 -0.20 16.21 -6.93
CA PRO A 251 0.50 15.06 -7.52
C PRO A 251 -0.36 13.77 -7.51
N ASP A 252 -1.27 13.65 -6.55
CA ASP A 252 -2.21 12.54 -6.46
C ASP A 252 -3.22 12.45 -7.62
N LEU A 253 -3.34 13.49 -8.44
CA LEU A 253 -4.10 13.49 -9.69
C LEU A 253 -3.26 13.04 -10.89
N ASN A 254 -1.93 12.95 -10.74
CA ASN A 254 -1.04 12.40 -11.76
C ASN A 254 -0.86 10.89 -11.54
N GLN A 255 -1.49 10.08 -12.39
CA GLN A 255 -1.46 8.63 -12.20
C GLN A 255 -0.06 8.00 -12.38
N ILE A 256 0.84 8.66 -13.09
CA ILE A 256 2.21 8.18 -13.30
C ILE A 256 3.04 8.12 -12.01
N GLU A 257 2.70 8.92 -11.00
CA GLU A 257 3.37 8.93 -9.69
C GLU A 257 3.35 7.56 -9.00
N HIS A 258 2.28 6.80 -9.21
CA HIS A 258 2.21 5.43 -8.70
C HIS A 258 3.26 4.51 -9.36
N TRP A 259 3.53 4.73 -10.65
CA TRP A 259 4.55 3.98 -11.38
C TRP A 259 5.96 4.29 -10.89
N TRP A 260 6.22 5.54 -10.53
CA TRP A 260 7.51 5.92 -9.94
C TRP A 260 7.78 5.17 -8.63
N PHE A 261 6.76 5.01 -7.81
CA PHE A 261 6.87 4.20 -6.59
C PHE A 261 7.22 2.73 -6.92
N VAL A 262 6.56 2.14 -7.88
CA VAL A 262 6.81 0.75 -8.30
C VAL A 262 8.21 0.58 -8.87
N LEU A 263 8.61 1.45 -9.82
CA LEU A 263 9.94 1.44 -10.42
C LEU A 263 11.05 1.60 -9.38
N LYS A 264 10.93 2.61 -8.50
CA LYS A 264 11.91 2.85 -7.44
C LYS A 264 12.03 1.67 -6.46
N ASN A 265 10.92 1.04 -6.12
CA ASN A 265 10.95 -0.15 -5.26
C ASN A 265 11.61 -1.36 -5.96
N TRP A 266 11.34 -1.54 -7.25
CA TRP A 266 11.98 -2.59 -8.03
C TRP A 266 13.49 -2.40 -8.10
N MET A 267 13.96 -1.18 -8.36
CA MET A 267 15.39 -0.81 -8.40
C MET A 267 16.06 -1.04 -7.04
N ARG A 268 15.47 -0.54 -5.93
CA ARG A 268 16.03 -0.69 -4.57
C ARG A 268 16.23 -2.13 -4.12
N GLN A 269 15.51 -3.06 -4.71
CA GLN A 269 15.62 -4.49 -4.41
C GLN A 269 16.68 -5.20 -5.25
N ARG A 270 17.16 -4.57 -6.33
CA ARG A 270 17.94 -5.25 -7.36
C ARG A 270 19.19 -4.53 -7.82
N TRP A 271 19.51 -3.37 -7.30
CA TRP A 271 20.66 -2.68 -7.84
C TRP A 271 22.03 -3.34 -7.61
N ASP A 272 22.15 -4.23 -6.62
CA ASP A 272 23.33 -5.07 -6.43
C ASP A 272 23.47 -6.16 -7.55
N GLU A 273 22.45 -6.35 -8.37
CA GLU A 273 22.44 -7.29 -9.50
C GLU A 273 23.05 -6.67 -10.80
N PHE A 274 23.37 -5.37 -10.79
CA PHE A 274 23.81 -4.63 -11.97
C PHE A 274 25.20 -4.01 -11.78
N ASP A 275 25.98 -3.94 -12.86
CA ASP A 275 27.33 -3.37 -12.83
C ASP A 275 27.32 -1.84 -12.66
N SER A 276 26.27 -1.16 -13.12
CA SER A 276 26.08 0.27 -12.93
C SER A 276 24.66 0.61 -12.46
N PHE A 277 24.55 1.74 -11.77
CA PHE A 277 23.29 2.28 -11.34
C PHE A 277 22.35 2.60 -12.51
N ARG A 278 22.92 3.07 -13.62
CA ARG A 278 22.18 3.35 -14.84
C ARG A 278 21.59 2.10 -15.47
N ASP A 279 22.37 0.99 -15.52
CA ASP A 279 21.89 -0.28 -16.06
C ASP A 279 20.69 -0.81 -15.27
N CYS A 280 20.68 -0.62 -13.94
CA CYS A 280 19.54 -0.96 -13.12
C CYS A 280 18.31 -0.13 -13.48
N VAL A 281 18.46 1.19 -13.70
CA VAL A 281 17.37 2.08 -14.12
C VAL A 281 16.81 1.69 -15.48
N ASP A 282 17.68 1.46 -16.46
CA ASP A 282 17.27 1.07 -17.82
C ASP A 282 16.59 -0.32 -17.81
N ALA A 283 17.08 -1.25 -17.00
CA ALA A 283 16.44 -2.55 -16.79
C ALA A 283 15.06 -2.41 -16.13
N ALA A 284 14.89 -1.48 -15.18
CA ALA A 284 13.60 -1.24 -14.54
C ALA A 284 12.53 -0.81 -15.56
N PHE A 285 12.86 0.07 -16.47
CA PHE A 285 11.94 0.46 -17.56
C PHE A 285 11.62 -0.68 -18.52
N LYS A 286 12.52 -1.62 -18.71
CA LYS A 286 12.34 -2.76 -19.60
C LYS A 286 11.49 -3.88 -19.00
N TYR A 287 11.68 -4.17 -17.71
CA TYR A 287 11.11 -5.35 -17.06
C TYR A 287 9.95 -5.06 -16.12
N CYS A 288 9.93 -3.90 -15.45
CA CYS A 288 8.90 -3.57 -14.47
C CYS A 288 7.49 -3.38 -15.08
N PRO A 289 7.31 -2.78 -16.27
CA PRO A 289 5.99 -2.66 -16.89
C PRO A 289 5.26 -3.99 -17.14
N ASN A 290 6.01 -5.07 -17.29
CA ASN A 290 5.46 -6.40 -17.55
C ASN A 290 5.00 -7.15 -16.29
N VAL A 291 5.30 -6.64 -15.10
CA VAL A 291 4.94 -7.27 -13.82
C VAL A 291 3.56 -6.83 -13.34
N LEU A 292 2.98 -5.80 -13.96
CA LEU A 292 1.68 -5.22 -13.59
C LEU A 292 0.56 -5.50 -14.60
N SER A 293 0.84 -6.34 -15.59
CA SER A 293 -0.14 -6.81 -16.59
C SER A 293 -0.95 -8.01 -16.09
#